data_4228729876ea939abc361a162078e81a
#
_entry.id   4228729876ea939abc361a162078e81a
#
_cell.length_a   1.000
_cell.length_b   1.000
_cell.length_c   1.000
_cell.angle_alpha   90.00
_cell.angle_beta   90.00
_cell.angle_gamma   90.00
#
_symmetry.space_group_name_H-M   'P 1'
#
loop_
_entity.id
_entity.type
_entity.pdbx_description
1 polymer ?
#
loop_
_entity_poly.entity_id
_entity_poly.type
_entity_poly.pdbx_seq_one_letter_code
_entity_poly.pdbx_strand_id
1 'polypeptide(L)'
;EIQERQNKEIALKVQYAARVSFNSAEKYNHFAWIACLVSAFSVFLPNSWPIYIINGIPCVADIFAFVFSLITSYQVNWASKLRKFFDSYVLDIQPNQFSKTELREIRERTEKIYMRNPINAAIQIANTGNDSPPGVRDWYVFSKFYDGINAQFECQQQNTWWNSKMVTVRIITTVFILILVGSILVVLLPNNSILNILLCSAGILIKICERVIENWRYFRVSRLIDGSQQTIEVHPTAEGIEKLQNLID
;
A
#
# COMPACT_ATOMS: atom_id res chain seq x y z
N GLU A 1 -25.49 2.91 13.66
CA GLU A 1 -24.31 2.49 14.46
C GLU A 1 -22.99 2.60 13.70
N ILE A 2 -22.82 2.03 12.47
CA ILE A 2 -21.57 2.14 11.67
C ILE A 2 -21.28 3.61 11.38
N GLN A 3 -22.27 4.38 10.90
CA GLN A 3 -22.14 5.82 10.60
C GLN A 3 -21.67 6.63 11.82
N GLU A 4 -22.13 6.28 13.00
CA GLU A 4 -21.74 6.94 14.25
C GLU A 4 -20.34 6.52 14.67
N ARG A 5 -20.03 5.20 14.60
CA ARG A 5 -18.73 4.67 15.01
C ARG A 5 -17.58 5.18 14.13
N GLN A 6 -17.77 5.27 12.81
CA GLN A 6 -16.72 5.77 11.92
C GLN A 6 -16.34 7.24 12.15
N ASN A 7 -17.26 8.03 12.69
CA ASN A 7 -17.07 9.44 12.99
C ASN A 7 -16.64 9.73 14.43
N LYS A 8 -16.44 8.69 15.26
CA LYS A 8 -15.85 8.88 16.60
C LYS A 8 -14.38 9.29 16.48
N GLU A 9 -13.94 10.13 17.39
CA GLU A 9 -12.57 10.70 17.40
C GLU A 9 -11.48 9.64 17.25
N ILE A 10 -11.62 8.51 17.95
CA ILE A 10 -10.66 7.39 17.85
C ILE A 10 -10.58 6.82 16.45
N ALA A 11 -11.72 6.60 15.79
CA ALA A 11 -11.79 6.05 14.44
C ALA A 11 -11.18 7.04 13.43
N LEU A 12 -11.53 8.32 13.51
CA LEU A 12 -11.01 9.37 12.63
C LEU A 12 -9.49 9.54 12.79
N LYS A 13 -8.98 9.55 14.02
CA LYS A 13 -7.53 9.64 14.28
C LYS A 13 -6.78 8.43 13.73
N VAL A 14 -7.30 7.22 13.90
CA VAL A 14 -6.69 5.99 13.39
C VAL A 14 -6.71 5.98 11.86
N GLN A 15 -7.81 6.35 11.23
CA GLN A 15 -7.92 6.42 9.78
C GLN A 15 -6.99 7.48 9.19
N TYR A 16 -6.86 8.65 9.84
CA TYR A 16 -5.86 9.65 9.49
C TYR A 16 -4.44 9.08 9.58
N ALA A 17 -4.11 8.40 10.67
CA ALA A 17 -2.79 7.82 10.87
C ALA A 17 -2.48 6.71 9.85
N ALA A 18 -3.46 5.89 9.47
CA ALA A 18 -3.34 4.90 8.41
C ALA A 18 -3.03 5.59 7.06
N ARG A 19 -3.78 6.62 6.70
CA ARG A 19 -3.56 7.41 5.48
C ARG A 19 -2.18 8.04 5.43
N VAL A 20 -1.72 8.67 6.51
CA VAL A 20 -0.37 9.27 6.59
C VAL A 20 0.71 8.20 6.44
N SER A 21 0.50 7.01 7.01
CA SER A 21 1.44 5.90 6.89
C SER A 21 1.50 5.36 5.45
N PHE A 22 0.35 5.22 4.75
CA PHE A 22 0.32 4.84 3.34
C PHE A 22 1.00 5.89 2.45
N ASN A 23 0.71 7.17 2.64
CA ASN A 23 1.36 8.26 1.89
C ASN A 23 2.88 8.27 2.12
N SER A 24 3.33 7.98 3.34
CA SER A 24 4.76 7.85 3.64
C SER A 24 5.37 6.64 2.94
N ALA A 25 4.69 5.51 2.92
CA ALA A 25 5.12 4.31 2.21
C ALA A 25 5.28 4.59 0.71
N GLU A 26 4.30 5.25 0.10
CA GLU A 26 4.34 5.64 -1.31
C GLU A 26 5.54 6.54 -1.60
N LYS A 27 5.78 7.55 -0.78
CA LYS A 27 6.94 8.45 -0.91
C LYS A 27 8.27 7.70 -0.88
N TYR A 28 8.46 6.80 0.09
CA TYR A 28 9.69 6.01 0.18
C TYR A 28 9.82 5.00 -0.95
N ASN A 29 8.71 4.43 -1.43
CA ASN A 29 8.73 3.60 -2.63
C ASN A 29 9.15 4.37 -3.88
N HIS A 30 8.73 5.63 -4.04
CA HIS A 30 9.23 6.50 -5.12
C HIS A 30 10.75 6.73 -5.01
N PHE A 31 11.27 6.99 -3.81
CA PHE A 31 12.72 7.12 -3.62
C PHE A 31 13.48 5.82 -3.94
N ALA A 32 12.92 4.66 -3.60
CA ALA A 32 13.51 3.37 -3.97
C ALA A 32 13.59 3.23 -5.51
N TRP A 33 12.53 3.58 -6.25
CA TRP A 33 12.54 3.56 -7.71
C TRP A 33 13.55 4.54 -8.31
N ILE A 34 13.64 5.76 -7.78
CA ILE A 34 14.63 6.75 -8.22
C ILE A 34 16.05 6.21 -8.01
N ALA A 35 16.33 5.60 -6.86
CA ALA A 35 17.63 5.00 -6.60
C ALA A 35 17.95 3.86 -7.58
N CYS A 36 17.00 2.96 -7.88
CA CYS A 36 17.17 1.92 -8.90
C CYS A 36 17.43 2.51 -10.30
N LEU A 37 16.77 3.62 -10.66
CA LEU A 37 17.02 4.31 -11.92
C LEU A 37 18.42 4.92 -11.96
N VAL A 38 18.89 5.55 -10.88
CA VAL A 38 20.26 6.07 -10.78
C VAL A 38 21.27 4.96 -10.96
N SER A 39 21.06 3.79 -10.33
CA SER A 39 21.89 2.59 -10.54
C SER A 39 21.89 2.16 -12.00
N ALA A 40 20.72 2.03 -12.63
CA ALA A 40 20.60 1.60 -14.01
C ALA A 40 21.24 2.60 -15.00
N PHE A 41 21.06 3.90 -14.80
CA PHE A 41 21.65 4.93 -15.67
C PHE A 41 23.16 5.05 -15.51
N SER A 42 23.76 4.50 -14.47
CA SER A 42 25.23 4.48 -14.29
C SER A 42 25.96 3.71 -15.41
N VAL A 43 25.26 2.84 -16.16
CA VAL A 43 25.81 2.15 -17.34
C VAL A 43 26.25 3.12 -18.46
N PHE A 44 25.68 4.32 -18.50
CA PHE A 44 26.01 5.36 -19.47
C PHE A 44 27.16 6.29 -19.03
N LEU A 45 27.76 6.05 -17.86
CA LEU A 45 28.88 6.87 -17.40
C LEU A 45 30.09 6.69 -18.33
N PRO A 46 30.84 7.79 -18.64
CA PRO A 46 31.99 7.72 -19.53
C PRO A 46 33.06 6.78 -18.97
N ASN A 47 33.62 5.92 -19.81
CA ASN A 47 34.73 5.01 -19.46
C ASN A 47 36.00 5.76 -19.02
N SER A 48 36.07 7.08 -19.26
CA SER A 48 37.16 7.95 -18.79
C SER A 48 37.13 8.25 -17.31
N TRP A 49 36.00 7.95 -16.64
CA TRP A 49 35.87 8.15 -15.19
C TRP A 49 36.62 7.05 -14.41
N PRO A 50 37.09 7.38 -13.20
CA PRO A 50 37.73 6.38 -12.34
C PRO A 50 36.81 5.20 -12.06
N ILE A 51 37.32 3.98 -12.15
CA ILE A 51 36.56 2.73 -12.03
C ILE A 51 35.81 2.61 -10.71
N TYR A 52 36.36 3.17 -9.62
CA TYR A 52 35.72 3.18 -8.31
C TYR A 52 34.47 4.09 -8.27
N ILE A 53 34.37 5.12 -9.13
CA ILE A 53 33.17 5.95 -9.27
C ILE A 53 32.12 5.20 -10.11
N ILE A 54 32.53 4.61 -11.23
CA ILE A 54 31.63 3.86 -12.12
C ILE A 54 30.95 2.70 -11.38
N ASN A 55 31.71 1.96 -10.58
CA ASN A 55 31.17 0.83 -9.80
C ASN A 55 30.56 1.26 -8.46
N GLY A 56 31.01 2.37 -7.89
CA GLY A 56 30.54 2.87 -6.59
C GLY A 56 29.13 3.45 -6.65
N ILE A 57 28.79 4.18 -7.72
CA ILE A 57 27.47 4.80 -7.89
C ILE A 57 26.34 3.77 -7.86
N PRO A 58 26.35 2.70 -8.71
CA PRO A 58 25.28 1.71 -8.66
C PRO A 58 25.20 1.00 -7.31
N CYS A 59 26.34 0.63 -6.72
CA CYS A 59 26.37 -0.02 -5.42
C CYS A 59 25.70 0.82 -4.31
N VAL A 60 26.05 2.10 -4.22
CA VAL A 60 25.46 3.02 -3.23
C VAL A 60 23.98 3.24 -3.53
N ALA A 61 23.61 3.42 -4.79
CA ALA A 61 22.22 3.59 -5.19
C ALA A 61 21.36 2.36 -4.83
N ASP A 62 21.86 1.15 -5.07
CA ASP A 62 21.16 -0.10 -4.74
C ASP A 62 21.01 -0.29 -3.22
N ILE A 63 22.00 0.12 -2.42
CA ILE A 63 21.88 0.14 -0.95
C ILE A 63 20.75 1.10 -0.53
N PHE A 64 20.68 2.30 -1.08
CA PHE A 64 19.60 3.23 -0.80
C PHE A 64 18.23 2.68 -1.24
N ALA A 65 18.15 2.06 -2.41
CA ALA A 65 16.94 1.42 -2.89
C ALA A 65 16.45 0.34 -1.91
N PHE A 66 17.36 -0.49 -1.41
CA PHE A 66 17.06 -1.51 -0.41
C PHE A 66 16.56 -0.90 0.90
N VAL A 67 17.26 0.10 1.45
CA VAL A 67 16.86 0.78 2.70
C VAL A 67 15.48 1.42 2.55
N PHE A 68 15.21 2.12 1.45
CA PHE A 68 13.89 2.71 1.20
C PHE A 68 12.79 1.64 1.04
N SER A 69 13.10 0.48 0.45
CA SER A 69 12.15 -0.65 0.37
C SER A 69 11.81 -1.21 1.76
N LEU A 70 12.79 -1.32 2.66
CA LEU A 70 12.55 -1.73 4.06
C LEU A 70 11.64 -0.73 4.80
N ILE A 71 11.92 0.57 4.64
CA ILE A 71 11.09 1.63 5.25
C ILE A 71 9.67 1.58 4.67
N THR A 72 9.52 1.39 3.36
CA THR A 72 8.22 1.22 2.70
C THR A 72 7.44 0.06 3.31
N SER A 73 8.04 -1.12 3.42
CA SER A 73 7.41 -2.32 4.00
C SER A 73 6.99 -2.08 5.45
N TYR A 74 7.84 -1.42 6.26
CA TYR A 74 7.50 -1.06 7.63
C TYR A 74 6.28 -0.13 7.70
N GLN A 75 6.21 0.90 6.84
CA GLN A 75 5.09 1.84 6.81
C GLN A 75 3.79 1.18 6.32
N VAL A 76 3.87 0.30 5.31
CA VAL A 76 2.72 -0.48 4.82
C VAL A 76 2.17 -1.38 5.92
N ASN A 77 3.02 -2.12 6.63
CA ASN A 77 2.60 -3.00 7.72
C ASN A 77 1.87 -2.23 8.83
N TRP A 78 2.36 -1.05 9.19
CA TRP A 78 1.68 -0.20 10.17
C TRP A 78 0.36 0.35 9.63
N ALA A 79 0.33 0.82 8.39
CA ALA A 79 -0.88 1.35 7.77
C ALA A 79 -1.98 0.27 7.70
N SER A 80 -1.61 -0.96 7.32
CA SER A 80 -2.52 -2.12 7.29
C SER A 80 -3.04 -2.47 8.69
N LYS A 81 -2.15 -2.49 9.70
CA LYS A 81 -2.56 -2.74 11.11
C LYS A 81 -3.55 -1.69 11.63
N LEU A 82 -3.30 -0.42 11.31
CA LEU A 82 -4.20 0.68 11.67
C LEU A 82 -5.54 0.56 10.95
N ARG A 83 -5.52 0.21 9.65
CA ARG A 83 -6.71 0.01 8.86
C ARG A 83 -7.54 -1.17 9.37
N LYS A 84 -6.90 -2.28 9.66
CA LYS A 84 -7.54 -3.45 10.25
C LYS A 84 -8.23 -3.12 11.58
N PHE A 85 -7.58 -2.32 12.45
CA PHE A 85 -8.21 -1.85 13.68
C PHE A 85 -9.42 -0.96 13.40
N PHE A 86 -9.31 -0.02 12.44
CA PHE A 86 -10.41 0.84 12.04
C PHE A 86 -11.62 0.02 11.58
N ASP A 87 -11.42 -0.92 10.66
CA ASP A 87 -12.47 -1.75 10.10
C ASP A 87 -13.12 -2.63 11.19
N SER A 88 -12.32 -3.27 12.05
CA SER A 88 -12.83 -4.05 13.19
C SER A 88 -13.68 -3.21 14.15
N TYR A 89 -13.22 -2.01 14.49
CA TYR A 89 -13.92 -1.11 15.40
C TYR A 89 -15.22 -0.55 14.80
N VAL A 90 -15.17 -0.13 13.55
CA VAL A 90 -16.30 0.53 12.87
C VAL A 90 -17.37 -0.47 12.47
N LEU A 91 -16.96 -1.61 11.90
CA LEU A 91 -17.88 -2.64 11.42
C LEU A 91 -18.31 -3.60 12.53
N ASP A 92 -17.69 -3.58 13.71
CA ASP A 92 -17.92 -4.51 14.82
C ASP A 92 -17.69 -5.97 14.42
N ILE A 93 -16.63 -6.19 13.65
CA ILE A 93 -16.23 -7.51 13.22
C ILE A 93 -15.00 -7.91 14.04
N GLN A 94 -15.05 -9.07 14.70
CA GLN A 94 -13.96 -9.58 15.55
C GLN A 94 -13.44 -8.53 16.57
N PRO A 95 -14.27 -7.96 17.43
CA PRO A 95 -13.88 -6.86 18.32
C PRO A 95 -12.73 -7.21 19.28
N ASN A 96 -12.50 -8.49 19.55
CA ASN A 96 -11.49 -9.00 20.47
C ASN A 96 -10.20 -9.52 19.79
N GLN A 97 -10.02 -9.28 18.49
CA GLN A 97 -8.85 -9.81 17.77
C GLN A 97 -7.52 -9.16 18.16
N PHE A 98 -7.55 -7.99 18.80
CA PHE A 98 -6.35 -7.28 19.23
C PHE A 98 -6.04 -7.51 20.70
N SER A 99 -4.80 -7.86 20.99
CA SER A 99 -4.29 -7.93 22.36
C SER A 99 -4.20 -6.53 23.00
N LYS A 100 -4.16 -6.48 24.33
CA LYS A 100 -3.98 -5.21 25.06
C LYS A 100 -2.70 -4.47 24.65
N THR A 101 -1.63 -5.20 24.36
CA THR A 101 -0.35 -4.64 23.91
C THR A 101 -0.50 -4.00 22.53
N GLU A 102 -1.15 -4.68 21.60
CA GLU A 102 -1.38 -4.13 20.25
C GLU A 102 -2.28 -2.89 20.28
N LEU A 103 -3.33 -2.89 21.09
CA LEU A 103 -4.17 -1.70 21.27
C LEU A 103 -3.38 -0.50 21.80
N ARG A 104 -2.44 -0.74 22.72
CA ARG A 104 -1.55 0.31 23.22
C ARG A 104 -0.62 0.83 22.13
N GLU A 105 0.01 -0.06 21.36
CA GLU A 105 0.88 0.31 20.23
C GLU A 105 0.13 1.12 19.16
N ILE A 106 -1.10 0.69 18.79
CA ILE A 106 -1.97 1.40 17.87
C ILE A 106 -2.26 2.82 18.38
N ARG A 107 -2.63 2.96 19.66
CA ARG A 107 -2.90 4.27 20.27
C ARG A 107 -1.66 5.16 20.26
N GLU A 108 -0.51 4.66 20.74
CA GLU A 108 0.74 5.41 20.79
C GLU A 108 1.19 5.86 19.38
N ARG A 109 1.08 4.98 18.39
CA ARG A 109 1.42 5.28 17.00
C ARG A 109 0.47 6.34 16.42
N THR A 110 -0.83 6.21 16.66
CA THR A 110 -1.85 7.14 16.19
C THR A 110 -1.61 8.54 16.76
N GLU A 111 -1.44 8.66 18.07
CA GLU A 111 -1.16 9.95 18.70
C GLU A 111 0.17 10.56 18.24
N LYS A 112 1.22 9.75 18.08
CA LYS A 112 2.50 10.22 17.55
C LYS A 112 2.37 10.80 16.14
N ILE A 113 1.57 10.19 15.27
CA ILE A 113 1.33 10.68 13.91
C ILE A 113 0.48 11.94 13.95
N TYR A 114 -0.57 11.98 14.77
CA TYR A 114 -1.43 13.15 14.96
C TYR A 114 -0.63 14.37 15.42
N MET A 115 0.22 14.20 16.43
CA MET A 115 1.01 15.28 17.03
C MET A 115 2.14 15.81 16.13
N ARG A 116 2.52 15.12 15.06
CA ARG A 116 3.52 15.63 14.10
C ARG A 116 3.03 16.83 13.30
N ASN A 117 1.74 16.88 12.97
CA ASN A 117 1.13 17.98 12.25
C ASN A 117 -0.34 18.12 12.67
N PRO A 118 -0.60 18.68 13.89
CA PRO A 118 -1.93 18.69 14.47
C PRO A 118 -2.93 19.56 13.67
N ILE A 119 -2.44 20.63 13.02
CA ILE A 119 -3.30 21.50 12.20
C ILE A 119 -3.83 20.74 10.99
N ASN A 120 -2.94 20.11 10.23
CA ASN A 120 -3.34 19.31 9.07
C ASN A 120 -4.19 18.09 9.48
N ALA A 121 -3.88 17.48 10.61
CA ALA A 121 -4.66 16.38 11.17
C ALA A 121 -6.09 16.83 11.48
N ALA A 122 -6.26 17.96 12.16
CA ALA A 122 -7.58 18.52 12.48
C ALA A 122 -8.41 18.81 11.22
N ILE A 123 -7.80 19.39 10.18
CA ILE A 123 -8.47 19.65 8.91
C ILE A 123 -8.92 18.33 8.25
N GLN A 124 -8.04 17.34 8.14
CA GLN A 124 -8.39 16.08 7.48
C GLN A 124 -9.40 15.23 8.27
N ILE A 125 -9.44 15.36 9.59
CA ILE A 125 -10.46 14.72 10.45
C ILE A 125 -11.82 15.42 10.31
N ALA A 126 -11.84 16.73 10.10
CA ALA A 126 -13.07 17.49 9.89
C ALA A 126 -13.68 17.26 8.50
N ASN A 127 -12.85 17.05 7.49
CA ASN A 127 -13.23 16.94 6.09
C ASN A 127 -13.64 15.52 5.70
N THR A 128 -14.50 15.43 4.70
CA THR A 128 -14.86 14.20 3.98
C THR A 128 -13.90 13.93 2.82
N GLY A 129 -14.02 12.77 2.17
CA GLY A 129 -13.22 12.46 0.98
C GLY A 129 -13.44 13.38 -0.22
N ASN A 130 -14.57 14.11 -0.26
CA ASN A 130 -14.95 15.03 -1.36
C ASN A 130 -14.50 16.48 -1.12
N ASP A 131 -14.03 16.81 0.07
CA ASP A 131 -13.57 18.15 0.42
C ASP A 131 -12.15 18.43 -0.09
N SER A 132 -11.73 19.70 -0.06
CA SER A 132 -10.37 20.13 -0.41
C SER A 132 -9.71 20.84 0.76
N PRO A 133 -8.64 20.27 1.37
CA PRO A 133 -8.06 18.97 1.09
C PRO A 133 -8.99 17.82 1.51
N PRO A 134 -8.91 16.65 0.84
CA PRO A 134 -9.77 15.53 1.15
C PRO A 134 -9.48 14.97 2.54
N GLY A 135 -10.52 14.64 3.29
CA GLY A 135 -10.44 14.14 4.66
C GLY A 135 -10.74 12.65 4.82
N VAL A 136 -10.97 12.25 6.06
CA VAL A 136 -11.22 10.87 6.46
C VAL A 136 -12.61 10.65 7.09
N ARG A 137 -13.40 11.71 7.22
CA ARG A 137 -14.75 11.66 7.74
C ARG A 137 -15.66 10.96 6.74
N ASP A 138 -16.69 10.28 7.23
CA ASP A 138 -17.68 9.56 6.42
C ASP A 138 -17.03 8.60 5.41
N TRP A 139 -16.07 7.82 5.90
CA TRP A 139 -15.26 6.92 5.07
C TRP A 139 -16.09 5.89 4.33
N TYR A 140 -17.03 5.24 5.04
CA TYR A 140 -17.98 4.32 4.45
C TYR A 140 -19.25 5.06 4.05
N VAL A 141 -19.67 4.91 2.79
CA VAL A 141 -20.90 5.46 2.24
C VAL A 141 -21.79 4.28 1.87
N PHE A 142 -22.87 4.10 2.58
CA PHE A 142 -23.85 3.04 2.33
C PHE A 142 -25.28 3.55 2.47
N SER A 143 -26.23 2.82 1.91
CA SER A 143 -27.64 3.18 1.99
C SER A 143 -28.15 3.15 3.43
N LYS A 144 -28.91 4.17 3.82
CA LYS A 144 -29.58 4.22 5.14
C LYS A 144 -30.60 3.09 5.37
N PHE A 145 -30.95 2.37 4.29
CA PHE A 145 -31.85 1.22 4.37
C PHE A 145 -31.14 -0.08 4.78
N TYR A 146 -29.83 -0.13 4.71
CA TYR A 146 -29.07 -1.29 5.15
C TYR A 146 -28.76 -1.20 6.64
N ASP A 147 -29.02 -2.30 7.34
CA ASP A 147 -28.77 -2.44 8.77
C ASP A 147 -28.01 -3.75 9.08
N GLY A 148 -27.35 -3.79 10.22
CA GLY A 148 -26.63 -4.98 10.71
C GLY A 148 -25.68 -5.57 9.69
N ILE A 149 -25.83 -6.86 9.41
CA ILE A 149 -24.96 -7.65 8.53
C ILE A 149 -24.93 -7.11 7.09
N ASN A 150 -26.06 -6.62 6.58
CA ASN A 150 -26.12 -6.08 5.23
C ASN A 150 -25.30 -4.78 5.09
N ALA A 151 -25.33 -3.93 6.11
CA ALA A 151 -24.50 -2.72 6.12
C ALA A 151 -23.01 -3.04 6.24
N GLN A 152 -22.63 -4.05 7.04
CA GLN A 152 -21.25 -4.53 7.12
C GLN A 152 -20.77 -5.06 5.77
N PHE A 153 -21.59 -5.85 5.08
CA PHE A 153 -21.25 -6.40 3.76
C PHE A 153 -21.05 -5.30 2.72
N GLU A 154 -21.93 -4.31 2.67
CA GLU A 154 -21.83 -3.17 1.75
C GLU A 154 -20.52 -2.39 1.97
N CYS A 155 -20.13 -2.16 3.23
CA CYS A 155 -18.84 -1.51 3.54
C CYS A 155 -17.66 -2.34 3.08
N GLN A 156 -17.71 -3.68 3.24
CA GLN A 156 -16.66 -4.57 2.75
C GLN A 156 -16.58 -4.60 1.22
N GLN A 157 -17.71 -4.60 0.53
CA GLN A 157 -17.76 -4.50 -0.94
C GLN A 157 -17.10 -3.20 -1.43
N GLN A 158 -17.33 -2.09 -0.75
CA GLN A 158 -16.68 -0.82 -1.09
C GLN A 158 -15.15 -0.92 -1.00
N ASN A 159 -14.61 -1.54 0.06
CA ASN A 159 -13.18 -1.75 0.21
C ASN A 159 -12.59 -2.62 -0.91
N THR A 160 -13.26 -3.73 -1.22
CA THR A 160 -12.79 -4.69 -2.22
C THR A 160 -12.87 -4.15 -3.64
N TRP A 161 -13.91 -3.37 -3.96
CA TRP A 161 -14.04 -2.72 -5.26
C TRP A 161 -12.84 -1.80 -5.56
N TRP A 162 -12.45 -0.98 -4.60
CA TRP A 162 -11.27 -0.12 -4.74
C TRP A 162 -9.99 -0.92 -4.93
N ASN A 163 -9.81 -1.98 -4.15
CA ASN A 163 -8.64 -2.85 -4.25
C ASN A 163 -8.54 -3.53 -5.63
N SER A 164 -9.63 -4.04 -6.16
CA SER A 164 -9.69 -4.68 -7.49
C SER A 164 -9.28 -3.71 -8.61
N LYS A 165 -9.77 -2.47 -8.59
CA LYS A 165 -9.38 -1.43 -9.55
C LYS A 165 -7.88 -1.11 -9.48
N MET A 166 -7.34 -0.99 -8.26
CA MET A 166 -5.91 -0.70 -8.06
C MET A 166 -5.00 -1.84 -8.52
N VAL A 167 -5.41 -3.10 -8.35
CA VAL A 167 -4.66 -4.26 -8.85
C VAL A 167 -4.52 -4.23 -10.36
N THR A 168 -5.60 -3.93 -11.10
CA THR A 168 -5.57 -3.84 -12.55
C THR A 168 -4.59 -2.77 -13.03
N VAL A 169 -4.63 -1.57 -12.46
CA VAL A 169 -3.70 -0.47 -12.79
C VAL A 169 -2.25 -0.87 -12.49
N ARG A 170 -2.01 -1.52 -11.36
CA ARG A 170 -0.67 -2.01 -10.98
C ARG A 170 -0.11 -3.03 -11.96
N ILE A 171 -0.92 -3.99 -12.42
CA ILE A 171 -0.50 -5.00 -13.39
C ILE A 171 -0.11 -4.33 -14.71
N ILE A 172 -0.98 -3.46 -15.27
CA ILE A 172 -0.71 -2.74 -16.52
C ILE A 172 0.58 -1.93 -16.41
N THR A 173 0.76 -1.17 -15.34
CA THR A 173 1.97 -0.37 -15.10
C THR A 173 3.22 -1.25 -15.01
N THR A 174 3.13 -2.41 -14.35
CA THR A 174 4.27 -3.33 -14.21
C THR A 174 4.67 -3.94 -15.54
N VAL A 175 3.70 -4.34 -16.35
CA VAL A 175 3.95 -4.86 -17.72
C VAL A 175 4.61 -3.80 -18.59
N PHE A 176 4.12 -2.55 -18.53
CA PHE A 176 4.72 -1.44 -19.27
C PHE A 176 6.18 -1.21 -18.87
N ILE A 177 6.48 -1.17 -17.56
CA ILE A 177 7.85 -1.01 -17.04
C ILE A 177 8.74 -2.17 -17.49
N LEU A 178 8.24 -3.41 -17.45
CA LEU A 178 8.98 -4.59 -17.87
C LEU A 178 9.38 -4.50 -19.35
N ILE A 179 8.45 -4.11 -20.22
CA ILE A 179 8.71 -3.95 -21.66
C ILE A 179 9.74 -2.84 -21.88
N LEU A 180 9.59 -1.70 -21.19
CA LEU A 180 10.51 -0.56 -21.31
C LEU A 180 11.94 -0.95 -20.90
N VAL A 181 12.10 -1.56 -19.71
CA VAL A 181 13.41 -1.98 -19.20
C VAL A 181 14.01 -3.06 -20.09
N GLY A 182 13.22 -4.05 -20.52
CA GLY A 182 13.68 -5.08 -21.46
C GLY A 182 14.18 -4.51 -22.77
N SER A 183 13.48 -3.54 -23.34
CA SER A 183 13.90 -2.85 -24.58
C SER A 183 15.22 -2.10 -24.39
N ILE A 184 15.39 -1.40 -23.27
CA ILE A 184 16.66 -0.69 -22.96
C ILE A 184 17.81 -1.68 -22.83
N LEU A 185 17.62 -2.80 -22.12
CA LEU A 185 18.65 -3.82 -21.95
C LEU A 185 19.10 -4.41 -23.30
N VAL A 186 18.15 -4.70 -24.20
CA VAL A 186 18.46 -5.20 -25.56
C VAL A 186 19.31 -4.21 -26.36
N VAL A 187 19.02 -2.90 -26.26
CA VAL A 187 19.82 -1.85 -26.95
C VAL A 187 21.23 -1.72 -26.36
N LEU A 188 21.41 -2.00 -25.08
CA LEU A 188 22.71 -1.88 -24.39
C LEU A 188 23.65 -3.07 -24.63
N LEU A 189 23.10 -4.26 -24.95
CA LEU A 189 23.87 -5.51 -25.11
C LEU A 189 25.04 -5.41 -26.11
N PRO A 190 24.91 -4.79 -27.30
CA PRO A 190 26.00 -4.76 -28.27
C PRO A 190 27.23 -3.96 -27.86
N ASN A 191 27.05 -2.97 -26.98
CA ASN A 191 28.08 -1.97 -26.65
C ASN A 191 28.69 -2.10 -25.25
N ASN A 192 28.19 -3.03 -24.43
CA ASN A 192 28.58 -3.16 -23.03
C ASN A 192 28.85 -4.63 -22.67
N SER A 193 29.74 -4.84 -21.70
CA SER A 193 29.93 -6.15 -21.11
C SER A 193 28.64 -6.61 -20.40
N ILE A 194 28.24 -7.86 -20.60
CA ILE A 194 27.08 -8.47 -19.93
C ILE A 194 27.19 -8.30 -18.40
N LEU A 195 28.40 -8.44 -17.85
CA LEU A 195 28.63 -8.27 -16.42
C LEU A 195 28.31 -6.85 -15.94
N ASN A 196 28.72 -5.83 -16.71
CA ASN A 196 28.45 -4.44 -16.38
C ASN A 196 26.94 -4.13 -16.44
N ILE A 197 26.26 -4.63 -17.47
CA ILE A 197 24.81 -4.49 -17.60
C ILE A 197 24.09 -5.12 -16.39
N LEU A 198 24.46 -6.34 -16.00
CA LEU A 198 23.88 -7.03 -14.86
C LEU A 198 24.11 -6.27 -13.56
N LEU A 199 25.32 -5.77 -13.31
CA LEU A 199 25.63 -4.99 -12.12
C LEU A 199 24.81 -3.69 -12.04
N CYS A 200 24.72 -2.93 -13.13
CA CYS A 200 23.98 -1.67 -13.14
C CYS A 200 22.46 -1.88 -13.15
N SER A 201 21.96 -3.00 -13.67
CA SER A 201 20.50 -3.28 -13.74
C SER A 201 19.97 -4.14 -12.60
N ALA A 202 20.83 -4.67 -11.71
CA ALA A 202 20.42 -5.60 -10.65
C ALA A 202 19.30 -5.02 -9.77
N GLY A 203 19.46 -3.80 -9.29
CA GLY A 203 18.47 -3.14 -8.43
C GLY A 203 17.11 -3.01 -9.10
N ILE A 204 17.06 -2.56 -10.36
CA ILE A 204 15.80 -2.38 -11.08
C ILE A 204 15.14 -3.73 -11.41
N LEU A 205 15.92 -4.76 -11.77
CA LEU A 205 15.41 -6.09 -12.04
C LEU A 205 14.81 -6.73 -10.78
N ILE A 206 15.50 -6.64 -9.63
CA ILE A 206 15.00 -7.11 -8.33
C ILE A 206 13.68 -6.39 -8.01
N LYS A 207 13.63 -5.06 -8.17
CA LYS A 207 12.43 -4.27 -7.89
C LYS A 207 11.25 -4.65 -8.78
N ILE A 208 11.50 -4.95 -10.05
CA ILE A 208 10.46 -5.45 -10.97
C ILE A 208 9.98 -6.83 -10.53
N CYS A 209 10.90 -7.75 -10.17
CA CYS A 209 10.54 -9.08 -9.68
C CYS A 209 9.67 -9.00 -8.41
N GLU A 210 10.06 -8.17 -7.42
CA GLU A 210 9.24 -7.90 -6.24
C GLU A 210 7.83 -7.46 -6.62
N ARG A 211 7.72 -6.51 -7.55
CA ARG A 211 6.44 -5.99 -8.02
C ARG A 211 5.57 -7.04 -8.73
N VAL A 212 6.17 -7.90 -9.53
CA VAL A 212 5.46 -9.01 -10.20
C VAL A 212 4.92 -9.99 -9.16
N ILE A 213 5.74 -10.37 -8.15
CA ILE A 213 5.33 -11.27 -7.08
C ILE A 213 4.19 -10.66 -6.25
N GLU A 214 4.29 -9.38 -5.88
CA GLU A 214 3.22 -8.66 -5.19
C GLU A 214 1.92 -8.66 -6.00
N ASN A 215 1.99 -8.29 -7.27
CA ASN A 215 0.81 -8.26 -8.15
C ASN A 215 0.16 -9.64 -8.29
N TRP A 216 0.96 -10.71 -8.36
CA TRP A 216 0.46 -12.08 -8.39
C TRP A 216 -0.28 -12.45 -7.09
N ARG A 217 0.27 -12.07 -5.94
CA ARG A 217 -0.39 -12.28 -4.63
C ARG A 217 -1.71 -11.53 -4.56
N TYR A 218 -1.72 -10.23 -4.91
CA TYR A 218 -2.94 -9.42 -4.93
C TYR A 218 -4.00 -9.98 -5.88
N PHE A 219 -3.60 -10.43 -7.06
CA PHE A 219 -4.53 -11.03 -8.03
C PHE A 219 -5.18 -12.31 -7.47
N ARG A 220 -4.38 -13.17 -6.82
CA ARG A 220 -4.89 -14.39 -6.17
C ARG A 220 -5.88 -14.05 -5.05
N VAL A 221 -5.52 -13.12 -4.18
CA VAL A 221 -6.38 -12.70 -3.06
C VAL A 221 -7.67 -12.04 -3.59
N SER A 222 -7.59 -11.18 -4.59
CA SER A 222 -8.76 -10.56 -5.22
C SER A 222 -9.76 -11.61 -5.74
N ARG A 223 -9.28 -12.67 -6.40
CA ARG A 223 -10.15 -13.76 -6.86
C ARG A 223 -10.83 -14.54 -5.70
N LEU A 224 -10.11 -14.74 -4.59
CA LEU A 224 -10.68 -15.39 -3.41
C LEU A 224 -11.76 -14.52 -2.77
N ILE A 225 -11.52 -13.21 -2.72
CA ILE A 225 -12.47 -12.22 -2.23
C ILE A 225 -13.73 -12.21 -3.12
N ASP A 226 -13.58 -12.13 -4.44
CA ASP A 226 -14.70 -12.13 -5.39
C ASP A 226 -15.57 -13.37 -5.24
N GLY A 227 -14.97 -14.56 -5.11
CA GLY A 227 -15.69 -15.81 -4.87
C GLY A 227 -16.41 -15.85 -3.52
N SER A 228 -15.80 -15.29 -2.48
CA SER A 228 -16.43 -15.20 -1.15
C SER A 228 -17.58 -14.21 -1.16
N GLN A 229 -17.46 -13.07 -1.83
CA GLN A 229 -18.54 -12.07 -1.96
C GLN A 229 -19.77 -12.64 -2.66
N GLN A 230 -19.59 -13.35 -3.77
CA GLN A 230 -20.71 -13.99 -4.48
C GLN A 230 -21.49 -14.96 -3.60
N THR A 231 -20.79 -15.70 -2.72
CA THR A 231 -21.43 -16.62 -1.78
C THR A 231 -22.20 -15.89 -0.70
N ILE A 232 -21.66 -14.80 -0.15
CA ILE A 232 -22.26 -14.01 0.92
C ILE A 232 -23.45 -13.19 0.40
N GLU A 233 -23.39 -12.69 -0.85
CA GLU A 233 -24.47 -11.92 -1.48
C GLU A 233 -25.78 -12.71 -1.55
N VAL A 234 -25.69 -14.04 -1.76
CA VAL A 234 -26.86 -14.91 -1.78
C VAL A 234 -27.42 -15.14 -0.37
N HIS A 235 -26.55 -15.33 0.62
CA HIS A 235 -26.93 -15.58 2.01
C HIS A 235 -25.95 -14.88 2.97
N PRO A 236 -26.21 -13.59 3.32
CA PRO A 236 -25.35 -12.85 4.26
C PRO A 236 -25.44 -13.46 5.66
N THR A 237 -24.31 -13.95 6.15
CA THR A 237 -24.15 -14.49 7.51
C THR A 237 -23.00 -13.80 8.23
N ALA A 238 -23.06 -13.72 9.55
CA ALA A 238 -21.98 -13.14 10.36
C ALA A 238 -20.64 -13.88 10.14
N GLU A 239 -20.68 -15.22 10.04
CA GLU A 239 -19.49 -16.03 9.77
C GLU A 239 -18.91 -15.75 8.38
N GLY A 240 -19.77 -15.57 7.36
CA GLY A 240 -19.36 -15.19 6.00
C GLY A 240 -18.64 -13.83 5.99
N ILE A 241 -19.17 -12.85 6.70
CA ILE A 241 -18.59 -11.50 6.81
C ILE A 241 -17.24 -11.55 7.53
N GLU A 242 -17.12 -12.31 8.60
CA GLU A 242 -15.87 -12.51 9.32
C GLU A 242 -14.80 -13.16 8.43
N LYS A 243 -15.18 -14.19 7.67
CA LYS A 243 -14.30 -14.85 6.70
C LYS A 243 -13.84 -13.90 5.59
N LEU A 244 -14.74 -13.06 5.08
CA LEU A 244 -14.43 -12.05 4.09
C LEU A 244 -13.46 -10.99 4.65
N GLN A 245 -13.66 -10.54 5.89
CA GLN A 245 -12.75 -9.60 6.55
C GLN A 245 -11.34 -10.18 6.68
N ASN A 246 -11.21 -11.46 7.06
CA ASN A 246 -9.92 -12.14 7.15
C ASN A 246 -9.20 -12.28 5.79
N LEU A 247 -9.91 -12.23 4.68
CA LEU A 247 -9.30 -12.20 3.33
C LEU A 247 -8.90 -10.78 2.90
N ILE A 248 -9.58 -9.74 3.41
CA ILE A 248 -9.30 -8.33 3.12
C ILE A 248 -8.06 -7.85 3.90
N ASP A 249 -7.89 -8.32 5.13
CA ASP A 249 -6.83 -7.96 6.06
C ASP A 249 -5.47 -8.61 5.73
#